data_903f0b9915f10dc7bd026f43952887c0
#
_entry.id   903f0b9915f10dc7bd026f43952887c0
#
_cell.length_a   1.000
_cell.length_b   1.000
_cell.length_c   1.000
_cell.angle_alpha   90.00
_cell.angle_beta   90.00
_cell.angle_gamma   90.00
#
_symmetry.space_group_name_H-M   'P 1'
#
loop_
_entity.id
_entity.type
_entity.pdbx_description
1 polymer ?
#
loop_
_entity_poly.entity_id
_entity_poly.type
_entity_poly.pdbx_seq_one_letter_code
_entity_poly.pdbx_strand_id
1 'polypeptide(L)'
;MSQSTDLRTHLNSLVPSSYPQLRDSVLPQLLASIHTIAGHLRTSPSVTQVGTANAFGDDQLNVDVLAEEAIRKTISSCPSIVTASSEEDPVEKSSESVSRSGNQGKEVYTLGFDPLDGSSIIAPNWSVGTIIGVWEGASALHQSPNDKQIASILGVLGPRTTAVVAIRLPGTEGSCFEVGYADDGTMQVIRPEVKLAQAS
;
A
#
# COMPACT_ATOMS: atom_id res chain seq x y z
N MET A 1 6.06 -9.17 26.88
CA MET A 1 6.58 -9.00 25.52
C MET A 1 5.64 -9.75 24.61
N SER A 2 4.90 -9.08 23.74
CA SER A 2 4.04 -9.74 22.75
C SER A 2 4.96 -10.49 21.78
N GLN A 3 4.74 -11.79 21.59
CA GLN A 3 5.46 -12.53 20.57
C GLN A 3 5.07 -11.96 19.20
N SER A 4 6.05 -11.58 18.41
CA SER A 4 5.81 -11.18 17.02
C SER A 4 5.24 -12.37 16.26
N THR A 5 4.15 -12.16 15.56
CA THR A 5 3.49 -13.18 14.76
C THR A 5 3.91 -13.01 13.30
N ASP A 6 4.15 -14.11 12.63
CA ASP A 6 4.36 -14.11 11.17
C ASP A 6 3.15 -13.49 10.45
N LEU A 7 3.42 -12.60 9.48
CA LEU A 7 2.39 -11.87 8.75
C LEU A 7 1.37 -12.82 8.09
N ARG A 8 1.84 -13.89 7.46
CA ARG A 8 0.96 -14.84 6.77
C ARG A 8 -0.01 -15.53 7.74
N THR A 9 0.49 -15.94 8.89
CA THR A 9 -0.34 -16.53 9.95
C THR A 9 -1.38 -15.54 10.43
N HIS A 10 -1.01 -14.28 10.60
CA HIS A 10 -1.93 -13.23 11.04
C HIS A 10 -3.01 -12.95 9.98
N LEU A 11 -2.63 -12.78 8.71
CA LEU A 11 -3.59 -12.58 7.62
C LEU A 11 -4.56 -13.76 7.46
N ASN A 12 -4.09 -14.99 7.65
CA ASN A 12 -4.96 -16.17 7.64
C ASN A 12 -6.02 -16.16 8.74
N SER A 13 -5.76 -15.51 9.86
CA SER A 13 -6.74 -15.38 10.96
C SER A 13 -7.76 -14.27 10.74
N LEU A 14 -7.45 -13.27 9.91
CA LEU A 14 -8.28 -12.07 9.70
C LEU A 14 -9.05 -12.10 8.38
N VAL A 15 -8.43 -12.61 7.31
CA VAL A 15 -9.00 -12.58 5.97
C VAL A 15 -9.66 -13.92 5.64
N PRO A 16 -10.98 -13.96 5.40
CA PRO A 16 -11.71 -15.19 5.08
C PRO A 16 -11.13 -15.90 3.85
N SER A 17 -11.36 -17.22 3.80
CA SER A 17 -10.95 -18.06 2.65
C SER A 17 -11.64 -17.69 1.33
N SER A 18 -12.69 -16.88 1.38
CA SER A 18 -13.36 -16.30 0.20
C SER A 18 -12.55 -15.18 -0.48
N TYR A 19 -11.50 -14.67 0.18
CA TYR A 19 -10.62 -13.63 -0.35
C TYR A 19 -9.15 -14.10 -0.47
N PRO A 20 -8.87 -15.21 -1.18
CA PRO A 20 -7.52 -15.77 -1.27
C PRO A 20 -6.52 -14.83 -1.97
N GLN A 21 -6.95 -14.06 -2.98
CA GLN A 21 -6.04 -13.16 -3.68
C GLN A 21 -5.65 -11.96 -2.80
N LEU A 22 -6.62 -11.39 -2.07
CA LEU A 22 -6.34 -10.32 -1.11
C LEU A 22 -5.31 -10.77 -0.07
N ARG A 23 -5.56 -11.95 0.52
CA ARG A 23 -4.80 -12.51 1.62
C ARG A 23 -3.39 -12.96 1.23
N ASP A 24 -3.28 -13.72 0.13
CA ASP A 24 -2.06 -14.45 -0.20
C ASP A 24 -1.20 -13.74 -1.25
N SER A 25 -1.75 -12.70 -1.93
CA SER A 25 -1.06 -11.98 -3.00
C SER A 25 -1.08 -10.47 -2.78
N VAL A 26 -2.24 -9.83 -2.80
CA VAL A 26 -2.36 -8.36 -2.84
C VAL A 26 -1.74 -7.71 -1.62
N LEU A 27 -2.23 -8.03 -0.41
CA LEU A 27 -1.71 -7.41 0.82
C LEU A 27 -0.22 -7.69 1.05
N PRO A 28 0.29 -8.95 0.94
CA PRO A 28 1.71 -9.20 1.12
C PRO A 28 2.61 -8.46 0.13
N GLN A 29 2.21 -8.36 -1.15
CA GLN A 29 3.03 -7.69 -2.16
C GLN A 29 2.99 -6.17 -2.02
N LEU A 30 1.85 -5.58 -1.66
CA LEU A 30 1.76 -4.15 -1.34
C LEU A 30 2.60 -3.80 -0.11
N LEU A 31 2.60 -4.64 0.92
CA LEU A 31 3.47 -4.46 2.07
C LEU A 31 4.96 -4.60 1.71
N ALA A 32 5.31 -5.52 0.81
CA ALA A 32 6.69 -5.64 0.32
C ALA A 32 7.14 -4.41 -0.47
N SER A 33 6.23 -3.71 -1.18
CA SER A 33 6.58 -2.46 -1.87
C SER A 33 7.00 -1.34 -0.91
N ILE A 34 6.42 -1.28 0.30
CA ILE A 34 6.83 -0.34 1.36
C ILE A 34 8.32 -0.52 1.72
N HIS A 35 8.76 -1.79 1.87
CA HIS A 35 10.18 -2.07 2.13
C HIS A 35 11.08 -1.62 0.97
N THR A 36 10.62 -1.83 -0.28
CA THR A 36 11.34 -1.40 -1.48
C THR A 36 11.48 0.12 -1.51
N ILE A 37 10.40 0.86 -1.25
CA ILE A 37 10.41 2.33 -1.18
C ILE A 37 11.36 2.81 -0.09
N ALA A 38 11.29 2.23 1.11
CA ALA A 38 12.23 2.53 2.20
C ALA A 38 13.70 2.28 1.79
N GLY A 39 13.95 1.24 1.01
CA GLY A 39 15.26 0.94 0.43
C GLY A 39 15.74 2.03 -0.53
N HIS A 40 14.88 2.47 -1.43
CA HIS A 40 15.18 3.58 -2.36
C HIS A 40 15.53 4.87 -1.61
N LEU A 41 14.75 5.24 -0.58
CA LEU A 41 15.04 6.42 0.22
C LEU A 41 16.40 6.33 0.92
N ARG A 42 16.72 5.19 1.55
CA ARG A 42 17.99 4.99 2.25
C ARG A 42 19.22 4.99 1.33
N THR A 43 19.04 4.59 0.07
CA THR A 43 20.14 4.48 -0.90
C THR A 43 20.23 5.67 -1.85
N SER A 44 19.28 6.61 -1.81
CA SER A 44 19.32 7.84 -2.59
C SER A 44 20.23 8.89 -1.90
N PRO A 45 21.38 9.21 -2.45
CA PRO A 45 22.33 10.14 -1.80
C PRO A 45 21.87 11.59 -1.86
N SER A 46 20.93 11.90 -2.74
CA SER A 46 20.39 13.25 -2.91
C SER A 46 18.91 13.18 -3.30
N VAL A 47 18.17 14.21 -2.90
CA VAL A 47 16.79 14.46 -3.32
C VAL A 47 16.83 15.64 -4.28
N THR A 48 16.44 15.40 -5.53
CA THR A 48 16.52 16.37 -6.62
C THR A 48 15.24 16.36 -7.45
N GLN A 49 14.86 17.55 -7.92
CA GLN A 49 13.77 17.68 -8.89
C GLN A 49 14.16 17.00 -10.21
N VAL A 50 13.24 16.25 -10.80
CA VAL A 50 13.47 15.57 -12.10
C VAL A 50 13.04 16.42 -13.31
N GLY A 51 12.54 17.64 -13.07
CA GLY A 51 12.14 18.59 -14.12
C GLY A 51 10.77 18.30 -14.72
N THR A 52 9.99 17.41 -14.10
CA THR A 52 8.57 17.15 -14.39
C THR A 52 7.73 17.55 -13.20
N ALA A 53 6.46 17.86 -13.44
CA ALA A 53 5.48 18.11 -12.40
C ALA A 53 4.42 17.01 -12.41
N ASN A 54 3.85 16.70 -11.23
CA ASN A 54 2.71 15.81 -11.11
C ASN A 54 1.43 16.49 -11.69
N ALA A 55 0.32 15.78 -11.70
CA ALA A 55 -0.94 16.30 -12.25
C ALA A 55 -1.51 17.51 -11.47
N PHE A 56 -1.04 17.75 -10.26
CA PHE A 56 -1.44 18.89 -9.42
C PHE A 56 -0.50 20.09 -9.54
N GLY A 57 0.61 19.93 -10.28
CA GLY A 57 1.58 20.99 -10.55
C GLY A 57 2.75 21.04 -9.56
N ASP A 58 2.89 20.04 -8.70
CA ASP A 58 4.03 19.92 -7.78
C ASP A 58 5.24 19.32 -8.50
N ASP A 59 6.42 19.87 -8.24
CA ASP A 59 7.67 19.38 -8.81
C ASP A 59 7.97 17.97 -8.30
N GLN A 60 8.07 17.00 -9.22
CA GLN A 60 8.44 15.62 -8.89
C GLN A 60 9.91 15.51 -8.48
N LEU A 61 10.14 14.75 -7.42
CA LEU A 61 11.48 14.39 -6.98
C LEU A 61 11.89 13.01 -7.53
N ASN A 62 13.17 12.79 -7.65
CA ASN A 62 13.70 11.48 -8.08
C ASN A 62 13.20 10.32 -7.20
N VAL A 63 12.96 10.57 -5.93
CA VAL A 63 12.45 9.57 -4.97
C VAL A 63 10.96 9.28 -5.14
N ASP A 64 10.15 10.27 -5.59
CA ASP A 64 8.74 10.07 -5.92
C ASP A 64 8.60 9.11 -7.09
N VAL A 65 9.40 9.30 -8.14
CA VAL A 65 9.42 8.43 -9.32
C VAL A 65 9.77 6.98 -8.92
N LEU A 66 10.79 6.78 -8.08
CA LEU A 66 11.17 5.44 -7.61
C LEU A 66 10.09 4.79 -6.73
N ALA A 67 9.39 5.57 -5.93
CA ALA A 67 8.29 5.09 -5.10
C ALA A 67 7.08 4.68 -5.95
N GLU A 68 6.70 5.51 -6.93
CA GLU A 68 5.65 5.18 -7.90
C GLU A 68 5.98 3.91 -8.67
N GLU A 69 7.20 3.77 -9.20
CA GLU A 69 7.66 2.58 -9.92
C GLU A 69 7.58 1.31 -9.08
N ALA A 70 7.92 1.39 -7.78
CA ALA A 70 7.86 0.24 -6.88
C ALA A 70 6.43 -0.28 -6.71
N ILE A 71 5.44 0.62 -6.56
CA ILE A 71 4.02 0.23 -6.45
C ILE A 71 3.50 -0.25 -7.82
N ARG A 72 3.80 0.43 -8.92
CA ARG A 72 3.38 0.02 -10.28
C ARG A 72 3.91 -1.36 -10.65
N LYS A 73 5.14 -1.69 -10.28
CA LYS A 73 5.71 -3.04 -10.44
C LYS A 73 4.90 -4.08 -9.67
N THR A 74 4.50 -3.78 -8.44
CA THR A 74 3.63 -4.64 -7.64
C THR A 74 2.27 -4.84 -8.32
N ILE A 75 1.64 -3.77 -8.80
CA ILE A 75 0.38 -3.82 -9.54
C ILE A 75 0.48 -4.75 -10.76
N SER A 76 1.55 -4.61 -11.53
CA SER A 76 1.75 -5.45 -12.73
C SER A 76 1.98 -6.93 -12.42
N SER A 77 2.41 -7.26 -11.20
CA SER A 77 2.62 -8.65 -10.74
C SER A 77 1.39 -9.26 -10.06
N CYS A 78 0.36 -8.45 -9.74
CA CYS A 78 -0.88 -8.87 -9.09
C CYS A 78 -2.07 -8.83 -10.07
N PRO A 79 -2.44 -9.92 -10.76
CA PRO A 79 -3.52 -9.92 -11.75
C PRO A 79 -4.90 -9.56 -11.19
N SER A 80 -5.09 -9.63 -9.87
CA SER A 80 -6.33 -9.22 -9.21
C SER A 80 -6.46 -7.70 -9.11
N ILE A 81 -5.37 -6.94 -9.25
CA ILE A 81 -5.39 -5.49 -9.29
C ILE A 81 -5.57 -5.07 -10.74
N VAL A 82 -6.78 -4.66 -11.09
CA VAL A 82 -7.16 -4.39 -12.49
C VAL A 82 -7.11 -2.91 -12.85
N THR A 83 -7.16 -2.02 -11.84
CA THR A 83 -7.19 -0.57 -12.03
C THR A 83 -6.40 0.09 -10.91
N ALA A 84 -5.75 1.19 -11.23
CA ALA A 84 -5.03 1.98 -10.25
C ALA A 84 -4.95 3.46 -10.65
N SER A 85 -4.93 4.33 -9.64
CA SER A 85 -4.59 5.76 -9.75
C SER A 85 -3.69 6.15 -8.58
N SER A 86 -2.86 7.17 -8.78
CA SER A 86 -1.96 7.70 -7.75
C SER A 86 -2.02 9.22 -7.71
N GLU A 87 -1.35 9.83 -6.74
CA GLU A 87 -1.11 11.27 -6.73
C GLU A 87 -0.37 11.71 -8.00
N GLU A 88 0.63 10.94 -8.42
CA GLU A 88 1.43 11.23 -9.62
C GLU A 88 0.64 11.05 -10.93
N ASP A 89 -0.33 10.15 -10.94
CA ASP A 89 -1.20 9.84 -12.07
C ASP A 89 -2.64 9.58 -11.59
N PRO A 90 -3.44 10.64 -11.40
CA PRO A 90 -4.74 10.58 -10.72
C PRO A 90 -5.87 9.99 -11.57
N VAL A 91 -5.59 9.66 -12.82
CA VAL A 91 -6.58 9.01 -13.69
C VAL A 91 -6.53 7.50 -13.46
N GLU A 92 -7.68 6.89 -13.13
CA GLU A 92 -7.78 5.43 -13.07
C GLU A 92 -7.39 4.81 -14.43
N LYS A 93 -6.33 4.01 -14.41
CA LYS A 93 -5.84 3.28 -15.59
C LYS A 93 -5.91 1.78 -15.35
N SER A 94 -6.33 1.07 -16.39
CA SER A 94 -6.29 -0.39 -16.36
C SER A 94 -4.87 -0.91 -16.23
N SER A 95 -4.67 -1.88 -15.34
CA SER A 95 -3.40 -2.57 -15.20
C SER A 95 -3.10 -3.42 -16.43
N GLU A 96 -1.85 -3.43 -16.88
CA GLU A 96 -1.41 -4.28 -18.01
C GLU A 96 -1.60 -5.78 -17.72
N SER A 97 -1.69 -6.17 -16.46
CA SER A 97 -1.94 -7.56 -16.04
C SER A 97 -3.31 -8.08 -16.46
N VAL A 98 -4.29 -7.19 -16.66
CA VAL A 98 -5.67 -7.56 -17.08
C VAL A 98 -5.69 -8.23 -18.44
N SER A 99 -4.83 -7.81 -19.35
CA SER A 99 -4.74 -8.37 -20.71
C SER A 99 -4.28 -9.83 -20.74
N ARG A 100 -3.72 -10.35 -19.64
CA ARG A 100 -3.11 -11.68 -19.54
C ARG A 100 -3.96 -12.75 -18.87
N SER A 101 -5.03 -12.38 -18.18
CA SER A 101 -5.88 -13.36 -17.49
C SER A 101 -7.35 -13.08 -17.75
N GLY A 102 -8.04 -14.02 -18.43
CA GLY A 102 -9.50 -14.01 -18.56
C GLY A 102 -10.20 -14.21 -17.22
N ASN A 103 -10.19 -13.20 -16.37
CA ASN A 103 -10.58 -13.24 -14.97
C ASN A 103 -12.08 -12.94 -14.78
N GLN A 104 -12.95 -13.72 -15.41
CA GLN A 104 -14.38 -13.65 -15.13
C GLN A 104 -14.70 -14.43 -13.84
N GLY A 105 -15.20 -13.73 -12.82
CA GLY A 105 -15.72 -14.34 -11.58
C GLY A 105 -14.73 -14.46 -10.42
N LYS A 106 -13.57 -13.82 -10.47
CA LYS A 106 -12.56 -13.81 -9.41
C LYS A 106 -12.49 -12.45 -8.71
N GLU A 107 -11.80 -12.41 -7.56
CA GLU A 107 -11.52 -11.18 -6.84
C GLU A 107 -10.88 -10.13 -7.75
N VAL A 108 -11.44 -8.93 -7.75
CA VAL A 108 -11.02 -7.80 -8.58
C VAL A 108 -10.86 -6.59 -7.68
N TYR A 109 -9.74 -5.89 -7.78
CA TYR A 109 -9.39 -4.77 -6.93
C TYR A 109 -8.94 -3.55 -7.74
N THR A 110 -9.25 -2.38 -7.20
CA THR A 110 -8.73 -1.09 -7.63
C THR A 110 -7.86 -0.50 -6.52
N LEU A 111 -6.75 0.12 -6.88
CA LEU A 111 -5.90 0.85 -5.95
C LEU A 111 -6.03 2.36 -6.17
N GLY A 112 -6.13 3.11 -5.05
CA GLY A 112 -5.82 4.53 -5.00
C GLY A 112 -4.64 4.70 -4.05
N PHE A 113 -3.56 5.40 -4.45
CA PHE A 113 -2.38 5.50 -3.61
C PHE A 113 -1.62 6.81 -3.78
N ASP A 114 -0.94 7.18 -2.71
CA ASP A 114 0.11 8.18 -2.69
C ASP A 114 1.43 7.44 -2.40
N PRO A 115 2.35 7.39 -3.36
CA PRO A 115 3.57 6.60 -3.22
C PRO A 115 4.50 7.16 -2.15
N LEU A 116 4.51 8.50 -1.95
CA LEU A 116 5.44 9.16 -1.04
C LEU A 116 4.85 10.43 -0.43
N ASP A 117 3.84 10.26 0.43
CA ASP A 117 3.21 11.35 1.18
C ASP A 117 4.22 12.11 2.04
N GLY A 118 4.28 13.42 1.84
CA GLY A 118 5.22 14.30 2.49
C GLY A 118 6.57 14.42 1.78
N SER A 119 6.67 14.17 0.48
CA SER A 119 7.91 14.27 -0.29
C SER A 119 8.59 15.64 -0.18
N SER A 120 7.84 16.72 0.02
CA SER A 120 8.35 18.08 0.24
C SER A 120 9.24 18.25 1.47
N ILE A 121 9.13 17.33 2.45
CA ILE A 121 9.95 17.37 3.69
C ILE A 121 11.05 16.29 3.73
N ILE A 122 11.32 15.61 2.61
CA ILE A 122 12.41 14.64 2.52
C ILE A 122 13.78 15.31 2.55
N ALA A 123 13.93 16.47 1.88
CA ALA A 123 15.21 17.16 1.83
C ALA A 123 15.81 17.48 3.23
N PRO A 124 15.03 17.94 4.22
CA PRO A 124 15.48 18.04 5.61
C PRO A 124 15.56 16.71 6.36
N ASN A 125 15.32 15.58 5.70
CA ASN A 125 15.42 14.21 6.24
C ASN A 125 14.35 13.89 7.32
N TRP A 126 13.12 14.31 7.09
CA TRP A 126 11.98 13.98 7.96
C TRP A 126 11.34 12.66 7.55
N SER A 127 10.58 12.07 8.47
CA SER A 127 9.79 10.86 8.17
C SER A 127 8.66 11.21 7.21
N VAL A 128 8.42 10.31 6.27
CA VAL A 128 7.38 10.41 5.24
C VAL A 128 6.54 9.14 5.23
N GLY A 129 5.50 9.10 4.40
CA GLY A 129 4.58 7.98 4.33
C GLY A 129 4.38 7.43 2.94
N THR A 130 3.72 6.27 2.88
CA THR A 130 3.11 5.72 1.67
C THR A 130 1.67 5.36 2.03
N ILE A 131 0.70 5.84 1.29
CA ILE A 131 -0.71 5.62 1.56
C ILE A 131 -1.32 4.79 0.43
N ILE A 132 -1.96 3.66 0.77
CA ILE A 132 -2.60 2.80 -0.22
C ILE A 132 -4.00 2.44 0.25
N GLY A 133 -5.01 2.72 -0.59
CA GLY A 133 -6.37 2.23 -0.44
C GLY A 133 -6.63 1.08 -1.41
N VAL A 134 -7.22 -0.01 -0.91
CA VAL A 134 -7.64 -1.16 -1.71
C VAL A 134 -9.16 -1.20 -1.76
N TRP A 135 -9.71 -1.14 -2.96
CA TRP A 135 -11.14 -1.10 -3.23
C TRP A 135 -11.58 -2.39 -3.91
N GLU A 136 -12.71 -2.92 -3.49
CA GLU A 136 -13.34 -4.06 -4.17
C GLU A 136 -14.02 -3.59 -5.46
N GLY A 137 -13.65 -4.19 -6.58
CA GLY A 137 -14.20 -3.87 -7.91
C GLY A 137 -13.18 -3.26 -8.86
N ALA A 138 -13.65 -2.95 -10.06
CA ALA A 138 -12.81 -2.47 -11.16
C ALA A 138 -12.67 -0.93 -11.22
N SER A 139 -13.29 -0.21 -10.28
CA SER A 139 -13.18 1.24 -10.15
C SER A 139 -13.48 1.66 -8.71
N ALA A 140 -12.76 2.65 -8.19
CA ALA A 140 -13.05 3.33 -6.94
C ALA A 140 -13.90 4.60 -7.16
N LEU A 141 -14.00 5.08 -8.41
CA LEU A 141 -14.75 6.29 -8.74
C LEU A 141 -16.23 6.13 -8.39
N HIS A 142 -16.75 7.15 -7.70
CA HIS A 142 -18.14 7.21 -7.26
C HIS A 142 -18.58 6.07 -6.33
N GLN A 143 -17.63 5.32 -5.75
CA GLN A 143 -17.91 4.29 -4.77
C GLN A 143 -17.91 4.87 -3.34
N SER A 144 -18.73 4.32 -2.47
CA SER A 144 -18.70 4.62 -1.04
C SER A 144 -17.48 3.96 -0.39
N PRO A 145 -16.58 4.72 0.28
CA PRO A 145 -15.48 4.10 1.03
C PRO A 145 -15.95 3.12 2.10
N ASN A 146 -17.14 3.39 2.70
CA ASN A 146 -17.68 2.53 3.74
C ASN A 146 -18.04 1.13 3.23
N ASP A 147 -18.40 1.02 1.95
CA ASP A 147 -18.90 -0.22 1.36
C ASP A 147 -17.86 -0.93 0.51
N LYS A 148 -16.94 -0.18 -0.10
CA LYS A 148 -16.04 -0.70 -1.15
C LYS A 148 -14.57 -0.62 -0.84
N GLN A 149 -14.12 0.25 0.06
CA GLN A 149 -12.73 0.27 0.50
C GLN A 149 -12.54 -0.81 1.57
N ILE A 150 -11.93 -1.91 1.18
CA ILE A 150 -11.81 -3.13 2.00
C ILE A 150 -10.51 -3.21 2.78
N ALA A 151 -9.48 -2.49 2.36
CA ALA A 151 -8.23 -2.37 3.11
C ALA A 151 -7.57 -1.02 2.87
N SER A 152 -6.74 -0.63 3.84
CA SER A 152 -5.87 0.55 3.76
C SER A 152 -4.52 0.21 4.37
N ILE A 153 -3.46 0.74 3.78
CA ILE A 153 -2.09 0.60 4.27
C ILE A 153 -1.49 1.99 4.41
N LEU A 154 -0.90 2.26 5.57
CA LEU A 154 -0.06 3.43 5.81
C LEU A 154 1.35 2.94 6.11
N GLY A 155 2.25 3.04 5.15
CA GLY A 155 3.69 2.88 5.36
C GLY A 155 4.26 4.10 6.09
N VAL A 156 5.05 3.87 7.12
CA VAL A 156 5.76 4.92 7.86
C VAL A 156 7.25 4.73 7.63
N LEU A 157 7.85 5.68 6.91
CA LEU A 157 9.23 5.67 6.47
C LEU A 157 10.03 6.65 7.31
N GLY A 158 10.56 6.16 8.40
CA GLY A 158 11.32 6.93 9.39
C GLY A 158 12.57 6.17 9.86
N PRO A 159 13.04 6.40 11.09
CA PRO A 159 14.18 5.66 11.65
C PRO A 159 13.97 4.14 11.62
N ARG A 160 12.74 3.69 11.69
CA ARG A 160 12.30 2.33 11.40
C ARG A 160 11.25 2.38 10.31
N THR A 161 11.21 1.34 9.47
CA THR A 161 10.11 1.14 8.54
C THR A 161 9.03 0.30 9.23
N THR A 162 7.80 0.83 9.26
CA THR A 162 6.61 0.09 9.72
C THR A 162 5.45 0.33 8.75
N ALA A 163 4.41 -0.49 8.86
CA ALA A 163 3.15 -0.24 8.16
C ALA A 163 1.96 -0.52 9.08
N VAL A 164 0.99 0.37 9.10
CA VAL A 164 -0.32 0.16 9.73
C VAL A 164 -1.27 -0.33 8.65
N VAL A 165 -1.92 -1.45 8.91
CA VAL A 165 -2.84 -2.11 7.97
C VAL A 165 -4.21 -2.16 8.61
N ALA A 166 -5.21 -1.60 7.94
CA ALA A 166 -6.61 -1.74 8.30
C ALA A 166 -7.33 -2.61 7.26
N ILE A 167 -8.14 -3.56 7.73
CA ILE A 167 -8.93 -4.46 6.89
C ILE A 167 -10.38 -4.41 7.35
N ARG A 168 -11.30 -4.24 6.42
CA ARG A 168 -12.73 -4.27 6.68
C ARG A 168 -13.43 -5.02 5.54
N LEU A 169 -13.74 -6.28 5.78
CA LEU A 169 -14.42 -7.14 4.81
C LEU A 169 -15.90 -7.34 5.17
N PRO A 170 -16.78 -7.49 4.18
CA PRO A 170 -18.18 -7.79 4.44
C PRO A 170 -18.34 -9.02 5.35
N GLY A 171 -19.13 -8.87 6.40
CA GLY A 171 -19.42 -9.96 7.35
C GLY A 171 -18.31 -10.27 8.35
N THR A 172 -17.25 -9.46 8.42
CA THR A 172 -16.20 -9.57 9.43
C THR A 172 -16.16 -8.34 10.33
N GLU A 173 -15.60 -8.48 11.53
CA GLU A 173 -15.17 -7.33 12.30
C GLU A 173 -13.97 -6.67 11.61
N GLY A 174 -13.95 -5.33 11.57
CA GLY A 174 -12.80 -4.60 11.09
C GLY A 174 -11.59 -4.85 11.98
N SER A 175 -10.42 -4.93 11.38
CA SER A 175 -9.16 -5.11 12.11
C SER A 175 -8.14 -4.05 11.70
N CYS A 176 -7.26 -3.69 12.63
CA CYS A 176 -6.13 -2.81 12.37
C CYS A 176 -4.92 -3.33 13.13
N PHE A 177 -3.78 -3.50 12.45
CA PHE A 177 -2.55 -4.01 13.03
C PHE A 177 -1.32 -3.31 12.48
N GLU A 178 -0.17 -3.47 13.12
CA GLU A 178 1.09 -2.87 12.68
C GLU A 178 2.11 -3.96 12.33
N VAL A 179 2.75 -3.78 11.18
CA VAL A 179 3.83 -4.61 10.65
C VAL A 179 5.15 -3.87 10.79
N GLY A 180 6.18 -4.53 11.28
CA GLY A 180 7.56 -4.06 11.26
C GLY A 180 8.37 -4.81 10.20
N TYR A 181 9.40 -4.14 9.68
CA TYR A 181 10.28 -4.67 8.65
C TYR A 181 11.71 -4.83 9.20
N ALA A 182 12.32 -5.97 8.91
CA ALA A 182 13.75 -6.15 9.05
C ALA A 182 14.48 -5.70 7.76
N ASP A 183 15.80 -5.54 7.82
CA ASP A 183 16.61 -5.07 6.69
C ASP A 183 16.58 -6.04 5.49
N ASP A 184 16.38 -7.32 5.73
CA ASP A 184 16.24 -8.36 4.70
C ASP A 184 14.84 -8.41 4.06
N GLY A 185 13.92 -7.51 4.46
CA GLY A 185 12.54 -7.46 4.00
C GLY A 185 11.59 -8.39 4.74
N THR A 186 12.05 -9.12 5.74
CA THR A 186 11.17 -9.94 6.59
C THR A 186 10.14 -9.07 7.30
N MET A 187 8.88 -9.46 7.19
CA MET A 187 7.74 -8.75 7.76
C MET A 187 7.19 -9.49 8.97
N GLN A 188 7.00 -8.78 10.08
CA GLN A 188 6.44 -9.33 11.31
C GLN A 188 5.34 -8.42 11.84
N VAL A 189 4.26 -9.01 12.33
CA VAL A 189 3.23 -8.26 13.05
C VAL A 189 3.76 -7.92 14.44
N ILE A 190 4.02 -6.63 14.67
CA ILE A 190 4.58 -6.11 15.92
C ILE A 190 3.51 -5.63 16.89
N ARG A 191 2.34 -5.25 16.38
CA ARG A 191 1.11 -4.99 17.13
C ARG A 191 -0.06 -5.65 16.42
N PRO A 192 -0.64 -6.71 17.00
CA PRO A 192 -1.76 -7.42 16.37
C PRO A 192 -3.07 -6.62 16.40
N GLU A 193 -3.18 -5.61 17.25
CA GLU A 193 -4.30 -4.69 17.34
C GLU A 193 -3.80 -3.26 17.53
N VAL A 194 -4.25 -2.36 16.66
CA VAL A 194 -4.02 -0.91 16.74
C VAL A 194 -5.37 -0.22 16.89
N LYS A 195 -5.51 0.62 17.92
CA LYS A 195 -6.68 1.46 18.15
C LYS A 195 -6.26 2.92 18.20
N LEU A 196 -7.05 3.79 17.59
CA LEU A 196 -6.89 5.22 17.78
C LEU A 196 -7.23 5.55 19.23
N ALA A 197 -6.39 6.39 19.86
CA ALA A 197 -6.70 6.90 21.18
C ALA A 197 -8.02 7.71 21.12
N GLN A 198 -8.97 7.35 21.97
CA GLN A 198 -10.13 8.18 22.17
C GLN A 198 -9.70 9.35 23.06
N ALA A 199 -10.07 10.57 22.68
CA ALA A 199 -9.93 11.72 23.57
C ALA A 199 -10.77 11.44 24.82
N SER A 200 -10.14 11.50 25.98
CA SER A 200 -10.80 11.43 27.30
C SER A 200 -11.50 12.73 27.61
#